data_d45ec56fdded65b93f3619285a6e1b9d
#
_entry.id   d45ec56fdded65b93f3619285a6e1b9d
#
_cell.length_a   1.000
_cell.length_b   1.000
_cell.length_c   1.000
_cell.angle_alpha   90.00
_cell.angle_beta   90.00
_cell.angle_gamma   90.00
#
_symmetry.space_group_name_H-M   'P 1'
#
loop_
_entity.id
_entity.type
_entity.pdbx_description
1 polymer ?
#
loop_
_entity_poly.entity_id
_entity_poly.type
_entity_poly.pdbx_seq_one_letter_code
_entity_poly.pdbx_strand_id
1 'polypeptide(L)'
;MDYSALTDEEIVEKIKKGRIDLFEEIVNRYQRKLVNYIYRMISDIDTAMELCQEVFIKVFNSLDKYNPEYKFTTWVHRISSNATIDLMRKKKIEAFSLDTNDHEDAPSLKNQIAADGLTPLENLEMAQLQARIENAIDELPFIYKQLIVLRHINELSYEEIANTVNLPLGTVKNRIFRGREMLKAKLAAEMKGARRV
;
A
#
# COMPACT_ATOMS: atom_id res chain seq x y z
N MET A 1 15.52 -25.18 4.10
CA MET A 1 16.14 -24.41 5.20
C MET A 1 15.18 -23.30 5.54
N ASP A 2 14.93 -23.08 6.82
CA ASP A 2 14.05 -21.99 7.24
C ASP A 2 14.87 -20.68 7.30
N TYR A 3 14.53 -19.73 6.43
CA TYR A 3 15.18 -18.42 6.35
C TYR A 3 14.37 -17.31 7.04
N SER A 4 13.26 -17.69 7.73
CA SER A 4 12.37 -16.75 8.42
C SER A 4 13.08 -15.97 9.53
N ALA A 5 14.15 -16.51 10.10
CA ALA A 5 14.93 -15.89 11.17
C ALA A 5 15.92 -14.80 10.66
N LEU A 6 16.21 -14.74 9.36
CA LEU A 6 17.12 -13.74 8.80
C LEU A 6 16.42 -12.40 8.63
N THR A 7 17.15 -11.31 8.86
CA THR A 7 16.67 -9.97 8.49
C THR A 7 16.68 -9.79 6.97
N ASP A 8 15.92 -8.82 6.47
CA ASP A 8 15.87 -8.53 5.04
C ASP A 8 17.25 -8.10 4.51
N GLU A 9 18.00 -7.34 5.31
CA GLU A 9 19.35 -6.88 5.00
C GLU A 9 20.33 -8.06 4.87
N GLU A 10 20.23 -9.06 5.75
CA GLU A 10 21.05 -10.28 5.69
C GLU A 10 20.72 -11.12 4.46
N ILE A 11 19.44 -11.21 4.10
CA ILE A 11 19.00 -11.89 2.89
C ILE A 11 19.59 -11.21 1.66
N VAL A 12 19.46 -9.89 1.57
CA VAL A 12 20.00 -9.09 0.45
C VAL A 12 21.51 -9.26 0.34
N GLU A 13 22.23 -9.25 1.45
CA GLU A 13 23.68 -9.47 1.44
C GLU A 13 24.06 -10.85 0.89
N LYS A 14 23.30 -11.88 1.26
CA LYS A 14 23.50 -13.25 0.74
C LYS A 14 23.17 -13.34 -0.76
N ILE A 15 22.12 -12.66 -1.23
CA ILE A 15 21.79 -12.60 -2.66
C ILE A 15 22.92 -11.94 -3.44
N LYS A 16 23.46 -10.81 -2.96
CA LYS A 16 24.62 -10.14 -3.57
C LYS A 16 25.88 -11.03 -3.62
N LYS A 17 26.00 -12.00 -2.71
CA LYS A 17 27.07 -13.01 -2.68
C LYS A 17 26.78 -14.27 -3.53
N GLY A 18 25.71 -14.25 -4.36
CA GLY A 18 25.38 -15.31 -5.31
C GLY A 18 24.27 -16.26 -4.88
N ARG A 19 23.66 -16.11 -3.69
CA ARG A 19 22.52 -16.90 -3.24
C ARG A 19 21.21 -16.33 -3.79
N ILE A 20 21.05 -16.36 -5.12
CA ILE A 20 19.89 -15.79 -5.84
C ILE A 20 18.58 -16.46 -5.43
N ASP A 21 18.64 -17.75 -5.04
CA ASP A 21 17.50 -18.51 -4.53
C ASP A 21 16.79 -17.83 -3.34
N LEU A 22 17.51 -17.05 -2.54
CA LEU A 22 16.93 -16.33 -1.41
C LEU A 22 16.02 -15.15 -1.80
N PHE A 23 15.99 -14.76 -3.08
CA PHE A 23 15.09 -13.69 -3.52
C PHE A 23 13.61 -14.11 -3.40
N GLU A 24 13.31 -15.40 -3.48
CA GLU A 24 11.98 -15.95 -3.21
C GLU A 24 11.47 -15.56 -1.82
N GLU A 25 12.33 -15.56 -0.80
CA GLU A 25 11.97 -15.13 0.56
C GLU A 25 11.57 -13.64 0.60
N ILE A 26 12.29 -12.77 -0.14
CA ILE A 26 11.91 -11.36 -0.29
C ILE A 26 10.53 -11.23 -0.95
N VAL A 27 10.27 -11.99 -2.01
CA VAL A 27 8.96 -12.00 -2.68
C VAL A 27 7.88 -12.42 -1.68
N ASN A 28 8.07 -13.52 -0.95
CA ASN A 28 7.10 -14.04 0.02
C ASN A 28 6.76 -13.02 1.13
N ARG A 29 7.75 -12.27 1.63
CA ARG A 29 7.57 -11.25 2.68
C ARG A 29 6.82 -10.02 2.21
N TYR A 30 7.03 -9.62 0.95
CA TYR A 30 6.59 -8.32 0.46
C TYR A 30 5.42 -8.38 -0.52
N GLN A 31 5.20 -9.48 -1.23
CA GLN A 31 4.19 -9.58 -2.30
C GLN A 31 2.81 -9.09 -1.83
N ARG A 32 2.29 -9.65 -0.74
CA ARG A 32 0.97 -9.28 -0.23
C ARG A 32 0.88 -7.79 0.14
N LYS A 33 1.93 -7.25 0.78
CA LYS A 33 1.97 -5.85 1.21
C LYS A 33 2.02 -4.90 0.01
N LEU A 34 2.81 -5.24 -1.02
CA LEU A 34 2.96 -4.42 -2.21
C LEU A 34 1.72 -4.48 -3.10
N VAL A 35 1.13 -5.67 -3.33
CA VAL A 35 -0.14 -5.81 -4.07
C VAL A 35 -1.23 -4.98 -3.39
N ASN A 36 -1.39 -5.10 -2.07
CA ASN A 36 -2.37 -4.30 -1.32
C ASN A 36 -2.13 -2.79 -1.45
N TYR A 37 -0.87 -2.36 -1.35
CA TYR A 37 -0.52 -0.95 -1.53
C TYR A 37 -0.89 -0.45 -2.93
N ILE A 38 -0.46 -1.17 -3.96
CA ILE A 38 -0.71 -0.81 -5.36
C ILE A 38 -2.22 -0.81 -5.65
N TYR A 39 -2.92 -1.89 -5.28
CA TYR A 39 -4.36 -2.01 -5.44
C TYR A 39 -5.14 -0.83 -4.84
N ARG A 40 -4.81 -0.43 -3.61
CA ARG A 40 -5.44 0.73 -2.97
C ARG A 40 -5.19 2.04 -3.71
N MET A 41 -4.12 2.14 -4.50
CA MET A 41 -3.83 3.34 -5.30
C MET A 41 -4.57 3.35 -6.62
N ILE A 42 -4.73 2.19 -7.29
CA ILE A 42 -5.24 2.09 -8.66
C ILE A 42 -6.63 1.45 -8.79
N SER A 43 -7.13 0.79 -7.71
CA SER A 43 -8.43 0.12 -7.61
C SER A 43 -8.69 -0.99 -8.68
N ASP A 44 -7.62 -1.59 -9.20
CA ASP A 44 -7.65 -2.66 -10.20
C ASP A 44 -6.65 -3.74 -9.78
N ILE A 45 -7.17 -4.95 -9.47
CA ILE A 45 -6.37 -6.03 -8.89
C ILE A 45 -5.41 -6.66 -9.91
N ASP A 46 -5.85 -6.82 -11.15
CA ASP A 46 -5.02 -7.45 -12.19
C ASP A 46 -3.84 -6.55 -12.51
N THR A 47 -4.09 -5.26 -12.75
CA THR A 47 -3.03 -4.26 -12.91
C THR A 47 -2.12 -4.17 -11.66
N ALA A 48 -2.67 -4.33 -10.45
CA ALA A 48 -1.85 -4.29 -9.23
C ALA A 48 -0.92 -5.49 -9.13
N MET A 49 -1.37 -6.68 -9.54
CA MET A 49 -0.55 -7.90 -9.58
C MET A 49 0.55 -7.80 -10.64
N GLU A 50 0.22 -7.34 -11.84
CA GLU A 50 1.20 -7.11 -12.91
C GLU A 50 2.27 -6.09 -12.50
N LEU A 51 1.85 -4.94 -11.97
CA LEU A 51 2.79 -3.91 -11.51
C LEU A 51 3.65 -4.41 -10.34
N CYS A 52 3.11 -5.25 -9.46
CA CYS A 52 3.88 -5.86 -8.38
C CYS A 52 5.00 -6.76 -8.91
N GLN A 53 4.74 -7.53 -9.96
CA GLN A 53 5.78 -8.35 -10.63
C GLN A 53 6.88 -7.45 -11.23
N GLU A 54 6.50 -6.38 -11.93
CA GLU A 54 7.46 -5.40 -12.46
C GLU A 54 8.31 -4.76 -11.34
N VAL A 55 7.66 -4.46 -10.19
CA VAL A 55 8.37 -3.92 -9.02
C VAL A 55 9.41 -4.92 -8.53
N PHE A 56 9.10 -6.21 -8.41
CA PHE A 56 10.09 -7.21 -8.00
C PHE A 56 11.23 -7.37 -8.99
N ILE A 57 10.97 -7.29 -10.30
CA ILE A 57 12.02 -7.28 -11.32
C ILE A 57 12.93 -6.05 -11.14
N LYS A 58 12.36 -4.86 -10.89
CA LYS A 58 13.13 -3.63 -10.62
C LYS A 58 13.94 -3.75 -9.31
N VAL A 59 13.35 -4.32 -8.27
CA VAL A 59 14.02 -4.59 -6.99
C VAL A 59 15.22 -5.49 -7.23
N PHE A 60 15.04 -6.65 -7.88
CA PHE A 60 16.10 -7.60 -8.17
C PHE A 60 17.26 -6.97 -8.95
N ASN A 61 16.94 -6.29 -10.05
CA ASN A 61 17.92 -5.64 -10.92
C ASN A 61 18.64 -4.43 -10.26
N SER A 62 18.11 -3.94 -9.14
CA SER A 62 18.65 -2.77 -8.43
C SER A 62 19.24 -3.13 -7.07
N LEU A 63 19.31 -4.40 -6.69
CA LEU A 63 19.81 -4.84 -5.37
C LEU A 63 21.21 -4.31 -5.09
N ASP A 64 22.08 -4.24 -6.10
CA ASP A 64 23.44 -3.70 -5.95
C ASP A 64 23.47 -2.22 -5.53
N LYS A 65 22.41 -1.47 -5.87
CA LYS A 65 22.24 -0.05 -5.52
C LYS A 65 21.59 0.17 -4.15
N TYR A 66 21.14 -0.90 -3.50
CA TYR A 66 20.57 -0.79 -2.18
C TYR A 66 21.64 -0.39 -1.16
N ASN A 67 21.37 0.72 -0.44
CA ASN A 67 22.21 1.19 0.67
C ASN A 67 21.65 0.67 2.00
N PRO A 68 22.40 -0.15 2.77
CA PRO A 68 21.95 -0.74 4.04
C PRO A 68 21.82 0.28 5.19
N GLU A 69 22.19 1.55 5.01
CA GLU A 69 21.87 2.61 5.98
C GLU A 69 20.35 2.86 6.10
N TYR A 70 19.60 2.47 5.09
CA TYR A 70 18.13 2.55 5.11
C TYR A 70 17.53 1.16 5.21
N LYS A 71 16.41 1.02 5.91
CA LYS A 71 15.69 -0.26 5.97
C LYS A 71 15.29 -0.73 4.59
N PHE A 72 15.45 -2.01 4.32
CA PHE A 72 15.07 -2.62 3.05
C PHE A 72 13.57 -2.40 2.73
N THR A 73 12.71 -2.47 3.74
CA THR A 73 11.28 -2.16 3.63
C THR A 73 11.05 -0.79 2.99
N THR A 74 11.74 0.27 3.47
CA THR A 74 11.62 1.63 2.94
C THR A 74 12.03 1.71 1.46
N TRP A 75 13.12 1.04 1.11
CA TRP A 75 13.64 1.01 -0.24
C TRP A 75 12.70 0.30 -1.23
N VAL A 76 12.15 -0.85 -0.85
CA VAL A 76 11.17 -1.61 -1.68
C VAL A 76 9.90 -0.79 -1.87
N HIS A 77 9.35 -0.20 -0.80
CA HIS A 77 8.17 0.66 -0.91
C HIS A 77 8.42 1.91 -1.75
N ARG A 78 9.63 2.45 -1.78
CA ARG A 78 10.00 3.57 -2.65
C ARG A 78 9.93 3.16 -4.13
N ILE A 79 10.46 1.98 -4.49
CA ILE A 79 10.38 1.46 -5.86
C ILE A 79 8.91 1.25 -6.25
N SER A 80 8.11 0.62 -5.38
CA SER A 80 6.69 0.39 -5.61
C SER A 80 5.90 1.71 -5.75
N SER A 81 6.15 2.68 -4.86
CA SER A 81 5.50 4.00 -4.91
C SER A 81 5.78 4.72 -6.22
N ASN A 82 7.04 4.75 -6.65
CA ASN A 82 7.42 5.39 -7.91
C ASN A 82 6.76 4.70 -9.11
N ALA A 83 6.79 3.37 -9.17
CA ALA A 83 6.14 2.60 -10.23
C ALA A 83 4.63 2.86 -10.30
N THR A 84 3.97 2.94 -9.13
CA THR A 84 2.53 3.23 -9.04
C THR A 84 2.20 4.64 -9.54
N ILE A 85 2.99 5.64 -9.13
CA ILE A 85 2.82 7.03 -9.59
C ILE A 85 3.02 7.14 -11.10
N ASP A 86 4.03 6.46 -11.64
CA ASP A 86 4.34 6.49 -13.07
C ASP A 86 3.20 5.84 -13.89
N LEU A 87 2.65 4.72 -13.43
CA LEU A 87 1.49 4.08 -14.05
C LEU A 87 0.25 4.99 -14.03
N MET A 88 -0.05 5.60 -12.87
CA MET A 88 -1.19 6.53 -12.76
C MET A 88 -1.04 7.74 -13.65
N ARG A 89 0.19 8.27 -13.78
CA ARG A 89 0.48 9.37 -14.69
C ARG A 89 0.26 8.96 -16.15
N LYS A 90 0.70 7.76 -16.53
CA LYS A 90 0.50 7.21 -17.85
C LYS A 90 -0.99 7.02 -18.17
N LYS A 91 -1.76 6.36 -17.29
CA LYS A 91 -3.21 6.21 -17.44
C LYS A 91 -3.94 7.55 -17.59
N LYS A 92 -3.55 8.56 -16.82
CA LYS A 92 -4.12 9.91 -16.93
C LYS A 92 -3.86 10.56 -18.28
N ILE A 93 -2.67 10.40 -18.84
CA ILE A 93 -2.32 10.92 -20.17
C ILE A 93 -3.12 10.17 -21.25
N GLU A 94 -3.24 8.85 -21.15
CA GLU A 94 -4.02 8.03 -22.09
C GLU A 94 -5.52 8.36 -22.02
N ALA A 95 -6.09 8.53 -20.81
CA ALA A 95 -7.48 8.96 -20.63
C ALA A 95 -7.76 10.35 -21.24
N PHE A 96 -6.81 11.27 -21.13
CA PHE A 96 -6.92 12.60 -21.76
C PHE A 96 -6.90 12.53 -23.30
N SER A 97 -6.27 11.46 -23.85
CA SER A 97 -6.19 11.24 -25.30
C SER A 97 -7.42 10.51 -25.87
N LEU A 98 -8.22 9.82 -25.04
CA LEU A 98 -9.29 8.92 -25.49
C LEU A 98 -10.70 9.36 -25.09
N ASP A 99 -10.88 10.47 -24.40
CA ASP A 99 -12.19 11.06 -24.03
C ASP A 99 -13.24 10.03 -23.51
N THR A 100 -12.80 9.05 -22.70
CA THR A 100 -13.68 8.00 -22.16
C THR A 100 -13.67 8.01 -20.63
N ASN A 101 -14.83 8.41 -20.08
CA ASN A 101 -15.19 8.22 -18.68
C ASN A 101 -15.81 6.83 -18.51
N ASP A 102 -15.06 5.87 -18.02
CA ASP A 102 -15.63 4.65 -17.44
C ASP A 102 -14.92 4.35 -16.14
N HIS A 103 -15.55 4.71 -15.03
CA HIS A 103 -15.24 4.21 -13.70
C HIS A 103 -16.14 3.01 -13.42
N GLU A 104 -15.69 1.81 -13.74
CA GLU A 104 -16.29 0.60 -13.22
C GLU A 104 -15.86 0.41 -11.77
N ASP A 105 -16.85 0.15 -10.89
CA ASP A 105 -16.65 -0.19 -9.49
C ASP A 105 -15.90 -1.52 -9.38
N ALA A 106 -14.63 -1.47 -9.02
CA ALA A 106 -13.82 -2.66 -8.82
C ALA A 106 -14.17 -3.34 -7.48
N PRO A 107 -14.20 -4.69 -7.44
CA PRO A 107 -14.50 -5.43 -6.22
C PRO A 107 -13.41 -5.20 -5.16
N SER A 108 -13.83 -4.78 -3.96
CA SER A 108 -12.95 -4.61 -2.80
C SER A 108 -12.32 -5.95 -2.41
N LEU A 109 -11.00 -6.00 -2.33
CA LEU A 109 -10.26 -7.10 -1.71
C LEU A 109 -10.55 -7.08 -0.20
N LYS A 110 -11.61 -7.77 0.22
CA LYS A 110 -11.95 -7.96 1.62
C LYS A 110 -10.84 -8.76 2.30
N ASN A 111 -9.96 -8.09 3.01
CA ASN A 111 -9.15 -8.74 4.03
C ASN A 111 -10.09 -9.22 5.15
N GLN A 112 -10.57 -10.45 5.06
CA GLN A 112 -11.28 -11.10 6.17
C GLN A 112 -10.25 -11.41 7.25
N ILE A 113 -10.09 -10.50 8.19
CA ILE A 113 -9.49 -10.82 9.49
C ILE A 113 -10.63 -11.45 10.30
N ALA A 114 -10.72 -12.78 10.28
CA ALA A 114 -11.51 -13.48 11.27
C ALA A 114 -10.83 -13.27 12.63
N ALA A 115 -11.41 -12.45 13.48
CA ALA A 115 -10.98 -12.35 14.87
C ALA A 115 -11.58 -13.55 15.62
N ASP A 116 -10.73 -14.47 16.05
CA ASP A 116 -11.12 -15.58 16.91
C ASP A 116 -11.75 -15.03 18.21
N GLY A 117 -12.99 -15.45 18.50
CA GLY A 117 -13.67 -15.16 19.77
C GLY A 117 -14.86 -14.20 19.71
N LEU A 118 -15.22 -13.64 18.56
CA LEU A 118 -16.38 -12.77 18.41
C LEU A 118 -17.65 -13.58 18.03
N THR A 119 -18.82 -13.11 18.48
CA THR A 119 -20.09 -13.65 18.04
C THR A 119 -20.35 -13.37 16.56
N PRO A 120 -21.23 -14.10 15.86
CA PRO A 120 -21.57 -13.83 14.46
C PRO A 120 -22.04 -12.40 14.21
N LEU A 121 -22.74 -11.78 15.17
CA LEU A 121 -23.21 -10.39 15.06
C LEU A 121 -22.04 -9.40 15.16
N GLU A 122 -21.15 -9.57 16.12
CA GLU A 122 -19.95 -8.74 16.30
C GLU A 122 -19.04 -8.85 15.08
N ASN A 123 -18.88 -10.04 14.49
CA ASN A 123 -18.13 -10.23 13.26
C ASN A 123 -18.74 -9.46 12.08
N LEU A 124 -20.08 -9.44 11.96
CA LEU A 124 -20.77 -8.68 10.92
C LEU A 124 -20.59 -7.17 11.12
N GLU A 125 -20.71 -6.67 12.35
CA GLU A 125 -20.51 -5.25 12.67
C GLU A 125 -19.06 -4.80 12.38
N MET A 126 -18.09 -5.64 12.75
CA MET A 126 -16.68 -5.37 12.46
C MET A 126 -16.40 -5.36 10.95
N ALA A 127 -16.96 -6.30 10.19
CA ALA A 127 -16.81 -6.33 8.73
C ALA A 127 -17.43 -5.10 8.06
N GLN A 128 -18.60 -4.65 8.54
CA GLN A 128 -19.24 -3.43 8.05
C GLN A 128 -18.41 -2.17 8.38
N LEU A 129 -17.88 -2.10 9.61
CA LEU A 129 -17.00 -0.98 10.00
C LEU A 129 -15.73 -0.94 9.15
N GLN A 130 -15.12 -2.11 8.95
CA GLN A 130 -13.93 -2.22 8.10
C GLN A 130 -14.22 -1.77 6.66
N ALA A 131 -15.32 -2.22 6.06
CA ALA A 131 -15.72 -1.79 4.72
C ALA A 131 -15.94 -0.28 4.62
N ARG A 132 -16.55 0.35 5.63
CA ARG A 132 -16.72 1.81 5.69
C ARG A 132 -15.37 2.55 5.76
N ILE A 133 -14.44 2.06 6.59
CA ILE A 133 -13.09 2.65 6.69
C ILE A 133 -12.36 2.53 5.36
N GLU A 134 -12.44 1.37 4.70
CA GLU A 134 -11.82 1.14 3.40
C GLU A 134 -12.37 2.08 2.34
N ASN A 135 -13.68 2.21 2.22
CA ASN A 135 -14.34 3.15 1.32
C ASN A 135 -13.91 4.60 1.60
N ALA A 136 -13.90 5.00 2.88
CA ALA A 136 -13.48 6.34 3.26
C ALA A 136 -12.01 6.63 2.88
N ILE A 137 -11.12 5.63 2.98
CA ILE A 137 -9.72 5.73 2.53
C ILE A 137 -9.67 5.86 1.00
N ASP A 138 -10.49 5.08 0.28
CA ASP A 138 -10.50 5.05 -1.18
C ASP A 138 -10.96 6.37 -1.80
N GLU A 139 -11.81 7.10 -1.12
CA GLU A 139 -12.25 8.43 -1.53
C GLU A 139 -11.28 9.58 -1.15
N LEU A 140 -10.18 9.30 -0.46
CA LEU A 140 -9.19 10.34 -0.17
C LEU A 140 -8.45 10.78 -1.45
N PRO A 141 -8.14 12.08 -1.58
CA PRO A 141 -7.20 12.52 -2.61
C PRO A 141 -5.88 11.78 -2.52
N PHE A 142 -5.31 11.38 -3.66
CA PHE A 142 -4.12 10.54 -3.76
C PHE A 142 -2.98 10.96 -2.82
N ILE A 143 -2.70 12.28 -2.72
CA ILE A 143 -1.61 12.81 -1.89
C ILE A 143 -1.75 12.53 -0.38
N TYR A 144 -2.98 12.30 0.09
CA TYR A 144 -3.28 11.91 1.48
C TYR A 144 -3.43 10.40 1.59
N LYS A 145 -4.16 9.77 0.65
CA LYS A 145 -4.40 8.32 0.58
C LYS A 145 -3.10 7.54 0.67
N GLN A 146 -2.11 7.89 -0.17
CA GLN A 146 -0.81 7.25 -0.20
C GLN A 146 -0.13 7.22 1.19
N LEU A 147 -0.10 8.36 1.88
CA LEU A 147 0.57 8.46 3.17
C LEU A 147 -0.21 7.75 4.30
N ILE A 148 -1.53 7.77 4.24
CA ILE A 148 -2.40 7.02 5.17
C ILE A 148 -2.18 5.51 4.99
N VAL A 149 -2.15 5.02 3.76
CA VAL A 149 -1.90 3.59 3.47
C VAL A 149 -0.51 3.17 3.93
N LEU A 150 0.54 3.93 3.60
CA LEU A 150 1.90 3.64 4.05
C LEU A 150 2.01 3.64 5.58
N ARG A 151 1.32 4.54 6.28
CA ARG A 151 1.37 4.65 7.73
C ARG A 151 0.58 3.56 8.45
N HIS A 152 -0.68 3.30 8.03
CA HIS A 152 -1.63 2.50 8.79
C HIS A 152 -1.80 1.07 8.30
N ILE A 153 -1.44 0.81 7.03
CA ILE A 153 -1.56 -0.52 6.43
C ILE A 153 -0.18 -1.17 6.25
N ASN A 154 0.81 -0.38 5.83
CA ASN A 154 2.18 -0.85 5.68
C ASN A 154 3.06 -0.59 6.92
N GLU A 155 2.53 0.10 7.96
CA GLU A 155 3.13 0.33 9.27
C GLU A 155 4.46 1.11 9.24
N LEU A 156 4.75 1.86 8.18
CA LEU A 156 5.97 2.65 8.08
C LEU A 156 5.95 3.81 9.10
N SER A 157 7.13 4.15 9.65
CA SER A 157 7.30 5.37 10.44
C SER A 157 7.19 6.63 9.57
N TYR A 158 7.04 7.80 10.18
CA TYR A 158 6.98 9.06 9.42
C TYR A 158 8.28 9.34 8.66
N GLU A 159 9.41 8.97 9.24
CA GLU A 159 10.74 9.09 8.64
C GLU A 159 10.88 8.15 7.44
N GLU A 160 10.45 6.90 7.57
CA GLU A 160 10.44 5.92 6.48
C GLU A 160 9.52 6.38 5.34
N ILE A 161 8.32 6.92 5.67
CA ILE A 161 7.42 7.48 4.66
C ILE A 161 8.08 8.67 3.95
N ALA A 162 8.71 9.58 4.69
CA ALA A 162 9.40 10.73 4.12
C ALA A 162 10.46 10.31 3.08
N ASN A 163 11.24 9.28 3.42
CA ASN A 163 12.23 8.68 2.52
C ASN A 163 11.59 7.94 1.34
N THR A 164 10.46 7.24 1.58
CA THR A 164 9.73 6.49 0.54
C THR A 164 9.18 7.41 -0.54
N VAL A 165 8.51 8.50 -0.14
CA VAL A 165 7.84 9.43 -1.08
C VAL A 165 8.67 10.67 -1.43
N ASN A 166 9.90 10.75 -0.91
CA ASN A 166 10.84 11.86 -1.12
C ASN A 166 10.22 13.24 -0.76
N LEU A 167 9.65 13.32 0.43
CA LEU A 167 9.05 14.54 0.98
C LEU A 167 9.69 14.92 2.32
N PRO A 168 9.76 16.23 2.66
CA PRO A 168 10.17 16.65 4.00
C PRO A 168 9.28 16.04 5.09
N LEU A 169 9.87 15.62 6.22
CA LEU A 169 9.15 15.01 7.35
C LEU A 169 7.97 15.87 7.85
N GLY A 170 8.15 17.20 7.92
CA GLY A 170 7.08 18.13 8.29
C GLY A 170 5.89 18.08 7.34
N THR A 171 6.15 17.93 6.03
CA THR A 171 5.11 17.77 5.00
C THR A 171 4.37 16.45 5.19
N VAL A 172 5.07 15.37 5.46
CA VAL A 172 4.46 14.05 5.73
C VAL A 172 3.55 14.12 6.95
N LYS A 173 4.04 14.67 8.08
CA LYS A 173 3.25 14.84 9.32
C LYS A 173 1.97 15.64 9.07
N ASN A 174 2.08 16.77 8.37
CA ASN A 174 0.92 17.63 8.05
C ASN A 174 -0.09 16.92 7.13
N ARG A 175 0.39 16.24 6.07
CA ARG A 175 -0.50 15.50 5.16
C ARG A 175 -1.20 14.33 5.85
N ILE A 176 -0.52 13.58 6.70
CA ILE A 176 -1.14 12.49 7.48
C ILE A 176 -2.19 13.07 8.43
N PHE A 177 -1.90 14.17 9.11
CA PHE A 177 -2.87 14.84 9.98
C PHE A 177 -4.13 15.25 9.18
N ARG A 178 -3.96 15.92 8.04
CA ARG A 178 -5.09 16.32 7.17
C ARG A 178 -5.86 15.12 6.64
N GLY A 179 -5.17 14.05 6.22
CA GLY A 179 -5.81 12.81 5.78
C GLY A 179 -6.69 12.19 6.87
N ARG A 180 -6.21 12.17 8.11
CA ARG A 180 -6.99 11.69 9.27
C ARG A 180 -8.22 12.56 9.55
N GLU A 181 -8.10 13.88 9.48
CA GLU A 181 -9.24 14.77 9.67
C GLU A 181 -10.30 14.58 8.57
N MET A 182 -9.89 14.37 7.32
CA MET A 182 -10.80 14.04 6.23
C MET A 182 -11.51 12.71 6.46
N LEU A 183 -10.79 11.66 6.88
CA LEU A 183 -11.37 10.36 7.23
C LEU A 183 -12.39 10.48 8.37
N LYS A 184 -12.02 11.19 9.43
CA LYS A 184 -12.90 11.42 10.57
C LYS A 184 -14.19 12.12 10.17
N ALA A 185 -14.10 13.14 9.31
CA ALA A 185 -15.27 13.87 8.82
C ALA A 185 -16.19 12.96 7.98
N LYS A 186 -15.63 12.14 7.08
CA LYS A 186 -16.39 11.18 6.26
C LYS A 186 -17.11 10.13 7.12
N LEU A 187 -16.39 9.45 7.99
CA LEU A 187 -16.95 8.43 8.88
C LEU A 187 -18.06 9.01 9.79
N ALA A 188 -17.87 10.24 10.30
CA ALA A 188 -18.89 10.92 11.10
C ALA A 188 -20.16 11.27 10.29
N ALA A 189 -20.03 11.62 9.02
CA ALA A 189 -21.16 11.88 8.13
C ALA A 189 -21.96 10.62 7.84
N GLU A 190 -21.31 9.48 7.55
CA GLU A 190 -21.95 8.19 7.33
C GLU A 190 -22.70 7.68 8.58
N MET A 191 -22.10 7.83 9.78
CA MET A 191 -22.75 7.46 11.04
C MET A 191 -24.02 8.27 11.32
N LYS A 192 -24.04 9.55 10.93
CA LYS A 192 -25.23 10.40 11.05
C LYS A 192 -26.32 10.03 10.03
N GLY A 193 -25.93 9.63 8.82
CA GLY A 193 -26.86 9.14 7.80
C GLY A 193 -27.55 7.83 8.20
N ALA A 194 -26.79 6.88 8.76
CA ALA A 194 -27.29 5.59 9.21
C ALA A 194 -28.27 5.66 10.41
N ARG A 195 -28.25 6.75 11.19
CA ARG A 195 -29.20 6.97 12.31
C ARG A 195 -30.54 7.62 11.90
N ARG A 196 -30.69 7.99 10.61
CA ARG A 196 -31.88 8.66 10.09
C ARG A 196 -32.81 7.74 9.28
N VAL A 197 -32.44 6.48 9.14
CA VAL A 197 -33.25 5.38 8.58
C VAL A 197 -33.66 4.45 9.70
#